data_441820f688346f70fb0539d377694a8d
#
_entry.id   441820f688346f70fb0539d377694a8d
#
_cell.length_a   1.000
_cell.length_b   1.000
_cell.length_c   1.000
_cell.angle_alpha   90.00
_cell.angle_beta   90.00
_cell.angle_gamma   90.00
#
_symmetry.space_group_name_H-M   'P 1'
#
loop_
_entity.id
_entity.type
_entity.pdbx_description
1 polymer ?
#
loop_
_entity_poly.entity_id
_entity_poly.type
_entity_poly.pdbx_seq_one_letter_code
_entity_poly.pdbx_strand_id
1 'polypeptide(L)'
;MDSYKTLKFVLKPIFKILYRPTIINKEKIPTKKAFIFAGNHKNALDPALVALSTKRTVRFLAKKELLEGKTKLFFKAIKAIPVDRKHTSVSAVDTAIKILKDNGVISLFPQGTRNKTNKILLPFKFGAVSMAQKTKSPIVPFAITGDYKLFRKGIKIEFGEPIDISKMELEEANEYLMQKVEELIKKNINGVKQWDMFL
;
A
#
# COMPACT_ATOMS: atom_id res chain seq x y z
N MET A 1 -22.79 9.47 8.43
CA MET A 1 -21.32 9.71 8.55
C MET A 1 -20.59 8.55 7.91
N ASP A 2 -19.55 8.77 7.09
CA ASP A 2 -18.83 7.67 6.42
C ASP A 2 -18.02 6.87 7.45
N SER A 3 -18.42 5.61 7.71
CA SER A 3 -17.79 4.70 8.68
C SER A 3 -16.27 4.61 8.55
N TYR A 4 -15.76 4.66 7.32
CA TYR A 4 -14.32 4.69 7.05
C TYR A 4 -13.64 5.94 7.61
N LYS A 5 -14.24 7.12 7.38
CA LYS A 5 -13.67 8.39 7.86
C LYS A 5 -13.69 8.48 9.37
N THR A 6 -14.75 8.01 10.00
CA THR A 6 -14.88 7.95 11.47
C THR A 6 -13.85 7.03 12.08
N LEU A 7 -13.74 5.79 11.55
CA LEU A 7 -12.76 4.81 12.01
C LEU A 7 -11.34 5.36 11.86
N LYS A 8 -11.04 5.98 10.72
CA LYS A 8 -9.74 6.58 10.45
C LYS A 8 -9.41 7.75 11.39
N PHE A 9 -10.40 8.58 11.72
CA PHE A 9 -10.24 9.68 12.66
C PHE A 9 -9.85 9.17 14.04
N VAL A 10 -10.51 8.12 14.54
CA VAL A 10 -10.22 7.50 15.83
C VAL A 10 -8.89 6.75 15.83
N LEU A 11 -8.65 5.93 14.78
CA LEU A 11 -7.45 5.07 14.74
C LEU A 11 -6.15 5.85 14.51
N LYS A 12 -6.21 6.98 13.82
CA LYS A 12 -5.00 7.73 13.46
C LYS A 12 -4.18 8.22 14.67
N PRO A 13 -4.77 8.90 15.68
CA PRO A 13 -4.02 9.32 16.86
C PRO A 13 -3.52 8.11 17.66
N ILE A 14 -4.33 7.06 17.82
CA ILE A 14 -3.95 5.84 18.52
C ILE A 14 -2.73 5.19 17.85
N PHE A 15 -2.78 4.98 16.55
CA PHE A 15 -1.70 4.39 15.78
C PHE A 15 -0.40 5.23 15.87
N LYS A 16 -0.56 6.58 15.81
CA LYS A 16 0.56 7.51 15.93
C LYS A 16 1.23 7.46 17.32
N ILE A 17 0.43 7.32 18.37
CA ILE A 17 0.95 7.19 19.75
C ILE A 17 1.66 5.85 19.93
N LEU A 18 1.02 4.76 19.48
CA LEU A 18 1.52 3.40 19.67
C LEU A 18 2.81 3.11 18.89
N TYR A 19 2.90 3.54 17.63
CA TYR A 19 3.99 3.12 16.74
C TYR A 19 4.89 4.27 16.26
N ARG A 20 4.51 5.52 16.50
CA ARG A 20 5.27 6.73 16.11
C ARG A 20 5.88 6.64 14.71
N PRO A 21 5.09 6.33 13.67
CA PRO A 21 5.61 6.08 12.33
C PRO A 21 6.24 7.33 11.72
N THR A 22 7.35 7.17 11.03
CA THR A 22 7.95 8.20 10.19
C THR A 22 7.34 8.09 8.79
N ILE A 23 6.71 9.18 8.32
CA ILE A 23 6.11 9.26 6.98
C ILE A 23 6.90 10.27 6.15
N ILE A 24 7.50 9.80 5.05
CA ILE A 24 8.40 10.59 4.19
C ILE A 24 7.72 10.80 2.84
N ASN A 25 7.91 12.01 2.28
CA ASN A 25 7.40 12.42 0.97
C ASN A 25 5.87 12.28 0.83
N LYS A 26 5.16 12.58 1.89
CA LYS A 26 3.68 12.54 1.90
C LYS A 26 3.05 13.50 0.90
N GLU A 27 3.71 14.59 0.58
CA GLU A 27 3.32 15.60 -0.39
C GLU A 27 3.23 15.06 -1.81
N LYS A 28 3.95 13.96 -2.13
CA LYS A 28 3.90 13.26 -3.42
C LYS A 28 2.59 12.50 -3.67
N ILE A 29 1.78 12.32 -2.62
CA ILE A 29 0.51 11.58 -2.73
C ILE A 29 -0.54 12.47 -3.40
N PRO A 30 -1.13 12.07 -4.56
CA PRO A 30 -2.15 12.84 -5.23
C PRO A 30 -3.39 13.07 -4.35
N THR A 31 -3.90 14.30 -4.32
CA THR A 31 -5.01 14.68 -3.44
C THR A 31 -6.39 14.56 -4.09
N LYS A 32 -6.48 14.69 -5.42
CA LYS A 32 -7.76 14.79 -6.14
C LYS A 32 -8.00 13.65 -7.14
N LYS A 33 -6.98 13.22 -7.89
CA LYS A 33 -7.10 12.22 -8.97
C LYS A 33 -7.06 10.79 -8.43
N ALA A 34 -7.53 9.83 -9.22
CA ALA A 34 -7.32 8.40 -8.96
C ALA A 34 -5.85 8.05 -9.00
N PHE A 35 -5.45 7.10 -8.18
CA PHE A 35 -4.11 6.50 -8.22
C PHE A 35 -4.09 5.15 -7.49
N ILE A 36 -3.04 4.40 -7.72
CA ILE A 36 -2.79 3.11 -7.08
C ILE A 36 -1.57 3.23 -6.18
N PHE A 37 -1.70 2.90 -4.91
CA PHE A 37 -0.54 2.63 -4.06
C PHE A 37 -0.02 1.22 -4.32
N ALA A 38 1.28 1.08 -4.55
CA ALA A 38 1.92 -0.22 -4.68
C ALA A 38 3.27 -0.25 -3.95
N GLY A 39 3.50 -1.26 -3.12
CA GLY A 39 4.73 -1.37 -2.33
C GLY A 39 4.91 -2.72 -1.65
N ASN A 40 5.96 -2.84 -0.85
CA ASN A 40 6.30 -4.05 -0.13
C ASN A 40 5.35 -4.31 1.06
N HIS A 41 5.25 -5.59 1.46
CA HIS A 41 4.39 -6.04 2.55
C HIS A 41 5.18 -6.88 3.57
N LYS A 42 5.30 -6.38 4.79
CA LYS A 42 6.04 -7.01 5.88
C LYS A 42 5.13 -7.46 7.02
N ASN A 43 4.11 -6.65 7.36
CA ASN A 43 3.33 -6.81 8.57
C ASN A 43 1.82 -6.65 8.30
N ALA A 44 0.99 -7.25 9.16
CA ALA A 44 -0.47 -7.11 9.08
C ALA A 44 -0.96 -5.66 9.29
N LEU A 45 -0.15 -4.80 9.90
CA LEU A 45 -0.44 -3.38 10.13
C LEU A 45 -0.11 -2.47 8.94
N ASP A 46 0.59 -2.97 7.91
CA ASP A 46 0.98 -2.16 6.75
C ASP A 46 -0.21 -1.47 6.05
N PRO A 47 -1.37 -2.15 5.85
CA PRO A 47 -2.54 -1.49 5.27
C PRO A 47 -3.03 -0.30 6.11
N ALA A 48 -2.97 -0.40 7.44
CA ALA A 48 -3.34 0.70 8.33
C ALA A 48 -2.36 1.87 8.18
N LEU A 49 -1.05 1.60 8.15
CA LEU A 49 -0.02 2.61 7.95
C LEU A 49 -0.22 3.38 6.64
N VAL A 50 -0.44 2.66 5.52
CA VAL A 50 -0.73 3.28 4.22
C VAL A 50 -2.01 4.12 4.27
N ALA A 51 -3.11 3.56 4.82
CA ALA A 51 -4.39 4.28 4.93
C ALA A 51 -4.27 5.56 5.75
N LEU A 52 -3.53 5.53 6.86
CA LEU A 52 -3.36 6.66 7.78
C LEU A 52 -2.40 7.74 7.25
N SER A 53 -1.60 7.41 6.25
CA SER A 53 -0.64 8.34 5.62
C SER A 53 -1.29 9.36 4.68
N THR A 54 -2.51 9.14 4.19
CA THR A 54 -3.24 10.07 3.29
C THR A 54 -4.55 10.53 3.90
N LYS A 55 -5.15 11.60 3.41
CA LYS A 55 -6.53 12.02 3.73
C LYS A 55 -7.58 11.24 2.91
N ARG A 56 -7.19 10.64 1.78
CA ARG A 56 -8.07 9.90 0.87
C ARG A 56 -8.59 8.60 1.49
N THR A 57 -9.74 8.15 1.04
CA THR A 57 -10.24 6.79 1.33
C THR A 57 -9.46 5.81 0.46
N VAL A 58 -8.70 4.92 1.09
CA VAL A 58 -7.90 3.89 0.41
C VAL A 58 -8.65 2.56 0.50
N ARG A 59 -8.85 1.90 -0.63
CA ARG A 59 -9.44 0.57 -0.70
C ARG A 59 -8.35 -0.47 -0.85
N PHE A 60 -8.42 -1.53 -0.08
CA PHE A 60 -7.46 -2.63 -0.09
C PHE A 60 -8.11 -3.89 -0.63
N LEU A 61 -7.36 -4.66 -1.40
CA LEU A 61 -7.75 -6.01 -1.74
C LEU A 61 -7.40 -6.93 -0.56
N ALA A 62 -8.40 -7.61 -0.03
CA ALA A 62 -8.23 -8.49 1.14
C ALA A 62 -8.77 -9.89 0.83
N LYS A 63 -8.21 -10.92 1.46
CA LYS A 63 -8.72 -12.29 1.36
C LYS A 63 -10.21 -12.34 1.73
N LYS A 64 -11.01 -13.06 0.94
CA LYS A 64 -12.44 -13.23 1.14
C LYS A 64 -12.76 -13.72 2.57
N GLU A 65 -12.00 -14.65 3.07
CA GLU A 65 -12.17 -15.25 4.39
C GLU A 65 -12.07 -14.22 5.54
N LEU A 66 -11.34 -13.12 5.35
CA LEU A 66 -11.25 -12.03 6.32
C LEU A 66 -12.54 -11.21 6.41
N LEU A 67 -13.36 -11.25 5.37
CA LEU A 67 -14.66 -10.57 5.32
C LEU A 67 -15.81 -11.46 5.82
N GLU A 68 -15.57 -12.74 6.12
CA GLU A 68 -16.59 -13.70 6.53
C GLU A 68 -16.50 -14.05 8.02
N GLY A 69 -15.32 -13.92 8.66
CA GLY A 69 -15.06 -14.28 10.05
C GLY A 69 -15.32 -13.15 11.07
N LYS A 70 -14.73 -13.30 12.26
CA LYS A 70 -14.82 -12.32 13.38
C LYS A 70 -14.36 -10.90 12.99
N THR A 71 -13.57 -10.78 11.94
CA THR A 71 -13.04 -9.52 11.40
C THR A 71 -13.96 -8.85 10.37
N LYS A 72 -15.11 -9.48 10.02
CA LYS A 72 -16.05 -9.01 8.98
C LYS A 72 -16.43 -7.54 9.12
N LEU A 73 -16.83 -7.12 10.32
CA LEU A 73 -17.25 -5.73 10.58
C LEU A 73 -16.13 -4.73 10.33
N PHE A 74 -14.90 -5.07 10.74
CA PHE A 74 -13.73 -4.24 10.50
C PHE A 74 -13.43 -4.11 9.00
N PHE A 75 -13.33 -5.23 8.27
CA PHE A 75 -13.06 -5.20 6.83
C PHE A 75 -14.16 -4.53 6.03
N LYS A 76 -15.43 -4.65 6.47
CA LYS A 76 -16.55 -3.90 5.90
C LYS A 76 -16.43 -2.40 6.16
N ALA A 77 -16.06 -1.99 7.39
CA ALA A 77 -15.87 -0.58 7.75
C ALA A 77 -14.74 0.10 6.96
N ILE A 78 -13.63 -0.61 6.72
CA ILE A 78 -12.54 -0.12 5.86
C ILE A 78 -12.85 -0.29 4.36
N LYS A 79 -14.04 -0.79 4.02
CA LYS A 79 -14.51 -0.99 2.65
C LYS A 79 -13.52 -1.82 1.81
N ALA A 80 -12.97 -2.88 2.39
CA ALA A 80 -12.06 -3.78 1.70
C ALA A 80 -12.74 -4.52 0.54
N ILE A 81 -11.99 -4.77 -0.53
CA ILE A 81 -12.45 -5.51 -1.71
C ILE A 81 -12.08 -6.98 -1.51
N PRO A 82 -13.08 -7.90 -1.44
CA PRO A 82 -12.81 -9.32 -1.26
C PRO A 82 -12.13 -9.91 -2.51
N VAL A 83 -11.05 -10.68 -2.28
CA VAL A 83 -10.34 -11.41 -3.34
C VAL A 83 -10.40 -12.89 -3.01
N ASP A 84 -10.97 -13.68 -3.90
CA ASP A 84 -10.81 -15.12 -3.89
C ASP A 84 -9.47 -15.47 -4.56
N ARG A 85 -8.54 -16.01 -3.78
CA ARG A 85 -7.21 -16.36 -4.29
C ARG A 85 -7.16 -17.73 -4.98
N LYS A 86 -8.19 -18.54 -4.81
CA LYS A 86 -8.30 -19.87 -5.42
C LYS A 86 -8.83 -19.79 -6.85
N HIS A 87 -9.64 -18.77 -7.14
CA HIS A 87 -10.18 -18.52 -8.47
C HIS A 87 -9.72 -17.13 -8.92
N THR A 88 -9.40 -16.97 -10.21
CA THR A 88 -9.06 -15.66 -10.77
C THR A 88 -10.22 -14.70 -10.49
N SER A 89 -10.02 -13.80 -9.54
CA SER A 89 -11.09 -12.94 -9.02
C SER A 89 -11.31 -11.76 -9.96
N VAL A 90 -11.86 -12.06 -11.15
CA VAL A 90 -12.24 -11.05 -12.15
C VAL A 90 -13.08 -9.96 -11.49
N SER A 91 -14.04 -10.34 -10.64
CA SER A 91 -14.93 -9.41 -9.92
C SER A 91 -14.20 -8.43 -9.00
N ALA A 92 -13.10 -8.84 -8.36
CA ALA A 92 -12.33 -7.95 -7.49
C ALA A 92 -11.53 -6.93 -8.30
N VAL A 93 -10.95 -7.37 -9.42
CA VAL A 93 -10.24 -6.48 -10.35
C VAL A 93 -11.20 -5.49 -10.99
N ASP A 94 -12.38 -5.93 -11.44
CA ASP A 94 -13.41 -5.06 -12.01
C ASP A 94 -13.92 -4.03 -11.00
N THR A 95 -14.12 -4.45 -9.76
CA THR A 95 -14.48 -3.54 -8.65
C THR A 95 -13.40 -2.49 -8.43
N ALA A 96 -12.13 -2.88 -8.44
CA ALA A 96 -11.01 -1.97 -8.29
C ALA A 96 -10.90 -0.99 -9.46
N ILE A 97 -11.08 -1.47 -10.70
CA ILE A 97 -11.12 -0.64 -11.91
C ILE A 97 -12.27 0.39 -11.84
N LYS A 98 -13.47 -0.02 -11.42
CA LYS A 98 -14.60 0.90 -11.24
C LYS A 98 -14.26 1.99 -10.23
N ILE A 99 -13.69 1.63 -9.08
CA ILE A 99 -13.27 2.60 -8.05
C ILE A 99 -12.26 3.60 -8.61
N LEU A 100 -11.28 3.14 -9.39
CA LEU A 100 -10.28 4.03 -10.02
C LEU A 100 -10.91 4.97 -11.04
N LYS A 101 -11.84 4.47 -11.87
CA LYS A 101 -12.60 5.31 -12.82
C LYS A 101 -13.43 6.37 -12.12
N ASP A 102 -13.90 6.09 -10.89
CA ASP A 102 -14.65 7.03 -10.04
C ASP A 102 -13.71 7.90 -9.17
N ASN A 103 -12.49 8.16 -9.63
CA ASN A 103 -11.47 8.94 -8.92
C ASN A 103 -11.12 8.39 -7.52
N GLY A 104 -11.32 7.11 -7.27
CA GLY A 104 -10.97 6.46 -6.01
C GLY A 104 -9.48 6.11 -5.91
N VAL A 105 -9.10 5.51 -4.77
CA VAL A 105 -7.73 5.07 -4.49
C VAL A 105 -7.72 3.61 -4.11
N ILE A 106 -6.88 2.85 -4.79
CA ILE A 106 -6.61 1.44 -4.51
C ILE A 106 -5.22 1.31 -3.90
N SER A 107 -5.05 0.42 -2.95
CA SER A 107 -3.73 0.02 -2.47
C SER A 107 -3.52 -1.48 -2.62
N LEU A 108 -2.37 -1.82 -3.16
CA LEU A 108 -1.94 -3.18 -3.42
C LEU A 108 -0.58 -3.44 -2.79
N PHE A 109 -0.41 -4.68 -2.39
CA PHE A 109 0.89 -5.26 -2.10
C PHE A 109 1.19 -6.29 -3.20
N PRO A 110 1.91 -5.90 -4.27
CA PRO A 110 2.03 -6.72 -5.48
C PRO A 110 2.67 -8.09 -5.25
N GLN A 111 3.44 -8.25 -4.17
CA GLN A 111 3.98 -9.54 -3.73
C GLN A 111 2.88 -10.59 -3.44
N GLY A 112 1.63 -10.16 -3.20
CA GLY A 112 0.49 -11.02 -2.91
C GLY A 112 0.53 -11.72 -1.55
N THR A 113 1.62 -11.60 -0.82
CA THR A 113 1.82 -12.13 0.53
C THR A 113 2.77 -11.25 1.33
N ARG A 114 2.82 -11.43 2.64
CA ARG A 114 3.84 -10.80 3.49
C ARG A 114 5.19 -11.45 3.24
N ASN A 115 6.21 -10.63 2.98
CA ASN A 115 7.58 -11.11 2.86
C ASN A 115 8.13 -11.46 4.26
N LYS A 116 8.32 -12.74 4.50
CA LYS A 116 8.92 -13.31 5.73
C LYS A 116 10.32 -13.86 5.47
N THR A 117 10.89 -13.58 4.30
CA THR A 117 12.22 -14.06 3.89
C THR A 117 13.26 -12.97 4.10
N ASN A 118 14.54 -13.34 3.92
CA ASN A 118 15.66 -12.39 3.94
C ASN A 118 15.83 -11.62 2.61
N LYS A 119 14.99 -11.89 1.59
CA LYS A 119 15.01 -11.13 0.33
C LYS A 119 14.43 -9.74 0.55
N ILE A 120 14.98 -8.74 -0.10
CA ILE A 120 14.48 -7.35 -0.06
C ILE A 120 13.03 -7.30 -0.55
N LEU A 121 12.75 -7.95 -1.68
CA LEU A 121 11.42 -8.08 -2.28
C LEU A 121 11.18 -9.51 -2.76
N LEU A 122 9.93 -9.93 -2.78
CA LEU A 122 9.44 -11.06 -3.56
C LEU A 122 8.98 -10.57 -4.94
N PRO A 123 8.93 -11.43 -5.97
CA PRO A 123 8.43 -11.06 -7.29
C PRO A 123 7.04 -10.42 -7.22
N PHE A 124 6.83 -9.39 -8.03
CA PHE A 124 5.56 -8.70 -8.11
C PHE A 124 4.61 -9.39 -9.09
N LYS A 125 3.34 -9.48 -8.69
CA LYS A 125 2.24 -9.90 -9.56
C LYS A 125 1.75 -8.70 -10.36
N PHE A 126 1.26 -8.94 -11.56
CA PHE A 126 0.84 -7.92 -12.53
C PHE A 126 -0.41 -7.11 -12.14
N GLY A 127 -1.08 -7.43 -11.04
CA GLY A 127 -2.35 -6.80 -10.68
C GLY A 127 -2.30 -5.27 -10.58
N ALA A 128 -1.22 -4.70 -10.04
CA ALA A 128 -1.09 -3.24 -9.92
C ALA A 128 -0.93 -2.57 -11.28
N VAL A 129 0.00 -3.06 -12.10
CA VAL A 129 0.30 -2.49 -13.43
C VAL A 129 -0.85 -2.68 -14.41
N SER A 130 -1.49 -3.86 -14.41
CA SER A 130 -2.66 -4.14 -15.25
C SER A 130 -3.84 -3.19 -14.95
N MET A 131 -4.14 -2.93 -13.67
CA MET A 131 -5.19 -1.97 -13.31
C MET A 131 -4.80 -0.54 -13.67
N ALA A 132 -3.54 -0.15 -13.46
CA ALA A 132 -3.03 1.17 -13.80
C ALA A 132 -3.17 1.46 -15.30
N GLN A 133 -2.75 0.53 -16.17
CA GLN A 133 -2.88 0.67 -17.62
C GLN A 133 -4.34 0.75 -18.07
N LYS A 134 -5.22 -0.16 -17.56
CA LYS A 134 -6.65 -0.17 -17.91
C LYS A 134 -7.39 1.10 -17.50
N THR A 135 -6.92 1.80 -16.49
CA THR A 135 -7.58 3.00 -15.96
C THR A 135 -6.82 4.30 -16.22
N LYS A 136 -5.62 4.21 -16.81
CA LYS A 136 -4.68 5.33 -16.98
C LYS A 136 -4.43 6.07 -15.65
N SER A 137 -4.45 5.32 -14.55
CA SER A 137 -4.19 5.86 -13.22
C SER A 137 -2.71 5.74 -12.88
N PRO A 138 -2.04 6.77 -12.38
CA PRO A 138 -0.65 6.65 -11.95
C PRO A 138 -0.51 5.70 -10.77
N ILE A 139 0.66 5.09 -10.64
CA ILE A 139 1.04 4.31 -9.46
C ILE A 139 1.93 5.18 -8.58
N VAL A 140 1.61 5.25 -7.28
CA VAL A 140 2.47 5.83 -6.25
C VAL A 140 3.21 4.67 -5.57
N PRO A 141 4.49 4.44 -5.91
CA PRO A 141 5.28 3.42 -5.26
C PRO A 141 5.55 3.83 -3.81
N PHE A 142 5.59 2.87 -2.89
CA PHE A 142 5.99 3.12 -1.52
C PHE A 142 6.85 2.00 -0.96
N ALA A 143 7.67 2.33 0.03
CA ALA A 143 8.46 1.38 0.78
C ALA A 143 8.17 1.47 2.28
N ILE A 144 7.95 0.32 2.92
CA ILE A 144 7.84 0.18 4.36
C ILE A 144 9.10 -0.50 4.88
N THR A 145 9.83 0.17 5.79
CA THR A 145 11.08 -0.31 6.38
C THR A 145 11.05 -0.16 7.91
N GLY A 146 11.93 -0.91 8.58
CA GLY A 146 11.94 -0.94 10.05
C GLY A 146 10.83 -1.82 10.62
N ASP A 147 10.52 -1.67 11.91
CA ASP A 147 9.62 -2.55 12.65
C ASP A 147 8.59 -1.77 13.47
N TYR A 148 7.43 -2.40 13.68
CA TYR A 148 6.39 -1.87 14.57
C TYR A 148 6.78 -2.12 16.03
N LYS A 149 7.40 -1.12 16.66
CA LYS A 149 7.78 -1.12 18.07
C LYS A 149 6.80 -0.26 18.88
N LEU A 150 6.20 -0.83 19.92
CA LEU A 150 5.26 -0.09 20.77
C LEU A 150 5.93 1.09 21.47
N PHE A 151 5.29 2.24 21.38
CA PHE A 151 5.69 3.52 21.99
C PHE A 151 7.07 4.05 21.54
N ARG A 152 7.66 3.49 20.48
CA ARG A 152 8.98 3.87 19.94
C ARG A 152 8.90 4.18 18.44
N LYS A 153 9.83 5.00 17.97
CA LYS A 153 10.10 5.14 16.54
C LYS A 153 10.75 3.84 16.03
N GLY A 154 10.41 3.40 14.85
CA GLY A 154 11.00 2.18 14.28
C GLY A 154 10.47 1.89 12.90
N ILE A 155 9.16 2.11 12.70
CA ILE A 155 8.53 1.91 11.39
C ILE A 155 8.56 3.18 10.56
N LYS A 156 8.93 3.04 9.29
CA LYS A 156 9.02 4.12 8.31
C LYS A 156 8.25 3.73 7.05
N ILE A 157 7.53 4.68 6.49
CA ILE A 157 6.96 4.59 5.14
C ILE A 157 7.42 5.77 4.32
N GLU A 158 7.98 5.50 3.13
CA GLU A 158 8.38 6.52 2.16
C GLU A 158 7.60 6.33 0.87
N PHE A 159 7.08 7.45 0.33
CA PHE A 159 6.37 7.48 -0.95
C PHE A 159 7.30 7.98 -2.05
N GLY A 160 7.30 7.29 -3.20
CA GLY A 160 7.98 7.74 -4.41
C GLY A 160 7.13 8.71 -5.22
N GLU A 161 7.72 9.23 -6.32
CA GLU A 161 6.97 9.99 -7.32
C GLU A 161 5.89 9.11 -7.96
N PRO A 162 4.71 9.66 -8.26
CA PRO A 162 3.73 8.96 -9.08
C PRO A 162 4.33 8.61 -10.44
N ILE A 163 4.24 7.36 -10.84
CA ILE A 163 4.73 6.87 -12.13
C ILE A 163 3.55 6.62 -13.07
N ASP A 164 3.68 7.08 -14.32
CA ASP A 164 2.77 6.75 -15.41
C ASP A 164 3.38 5.63 -16.26
N ILE A 165 2.69 4.50 -16.30
CA ILE A 165 3.12 3.30 -17.02
C ILE A 165 2.19 2.96 -18.20
N SER A 166 1.36 3.91 -18.62
CA SER A 166 0.31 3.68 -19.62
C SER A 166 0.83 3.33 -21.02
N LYS A 167 2.11 3.65 -21.29
CA LYS A 167 2.76 3.40 -22.58
C LYS A 167 3.80 2.28 -22.54
N MET A 168 4.02 1.64 -21.39
CA MET A 168 4.98 0.56 -21.23
C MET A 168 4.34 -0.80 -21.54
N GLU A 169 5.13 -1.77 -21.98
CA GLU A 169 4.72 -3.16 -21.99
C GLU A 169 4.48 -3.65 -20.56
N LEU A 170 3.62 -4.65 -20.38
CA LEU A 170 3.13 -5.06 -19.06
C LEU A 170 4.28 -5.58 -18.16
N GLU A 171 5.16 -6.37 -18.72
CA GLU A 171 6.34 -6.93 -18.08
C GLU A 171 7.31 -5.83 -17.67
N GLU A 172 7.65 -4.94 -18.60
CA GLU A 172 8.52 -3.78 -18.35
C GLU A 172 7.95 -2.88 -17.24
N ALA A 173 6.65 -2.57 -17.28
CA ALA A 173 5.97 -1.78 -16.27
C ALA A 173 6.05 -2.43 -14.87
N ASN A 174 5.95 -3.76 -14.79
CA ASN A 174 6.02 -4.49 -13.54
C ASN A 174 7.44 -4.51 -12.96
N GLU A 175 8.45 -4.70 -13.80
CA GLU A 175 9.86 -4.63 -13.41
C GLU A 175 10.23 -3.21 -12.98
N TYR A 176 9.80 -2.20 -13.72
CA TYR A 176 10.02 -0.80 -13.38
C TYR A 176 9.40 -0.44 -12.03
N LEU A 177 8.16 -0.85 -11.76
CA LEU A 177 7.52 -0.66 -10.46
C LEU A 177 8.30 -1.34 -9.34
N MET A 178 8.74 -2.59 -9.56
CA MET A 178 9.51 -3.35 -8.57
C MET A 178 10.84 -2.66 -8.27
N GLN A 179 11.54 -2.17 -9.29
CA GLN A 179 12.78 -1.41 -9.16
C GLN A 179 12.56 -0.13 -8.32
N LYS A 180 11.49 0.65 -8.61
CA LYS A 180 11.19 1.87 -7.84
C LYS A 180 10.93 1.59 -6.37
N VAL A 181 10.24 0.51 -6.04
CA VAL A 181 10.03 0.11 -4.64
C VAL A 181 11.34 -0.35 -4.00
N GLU A 182 12.17 -1.10 -4.71
CA GLU A 182 13.48 -1.57 -4.21
C GLU A 182 14.44 -0.41 -3.94
N GLU A 183 14.51 0.58 -4.83
CA GLU A 183 15.28 1.81 -4.65
C GLU A 183 14.91 2.53 -3.35
N LEU A 184 13.60 2.70 -3.09
CA LEU A 184 13.11 3.31 -1.85
C LEU A 184 13.51 2.49 -0.60
N ILE A 185 13.43 1.16 -0.67
CA ILE A 185 13.84 0.29 0.43
C ILE A 185 15.33 0.43 0.70
N LYS A 186 16.18 0.32 -0.33
CA LYS A 186 17.65 0.42 -0.23
C LYS A 186 18.08 1.78 0.35
N LYS A 187 17.47 2.86 -0.14
CA LYS A 187 17.69 4.22 0.37
C LYS A 187 17.41 4.32 1.87
N ASN A 188 16.27 3.78 2.30
CA ASN A 188 15.85 3.81 3.70
C ASN A 188 16.73 2.98 4.64
N ILE A 189 17.24 1.83 4.17
CA ILE A 189 18.15 0.96 4.94
C ILE A 189 19.53 1.59 5.04
N ASN A 190 20.08 2.10 3.94
CA ASN A 190 21.42 2.70 3.91
C ASN A 190 21.45 4.02 4.70
N GLY A 191 20.40 4.83 4.67
CA GLY A 191 20.32 6.03 5.49
C GLY A 191 20.32 5.75 7.00
N VAL A 192 19.83 4.60 7.45
CA VAL A 192 19.92 4.20 8.88
C VAL A 192 21.37 3.86 9.24
N LYS A 193 22.08 3.08 8.40
CA LYS A 193 23.48 2.72 8.67
C LYS A 193 24.40 3.93 8.75
N GLN A 194 24.13 4.99 8.00
CA GLN A 194 24.94 6.22 8.01
C GLN A 194 24.76 7.03 9.31
N TRP A 195 23.57 6.98 9.93
CA TRP A 195 23.33 7.66 11.24
C TRP A 195 23.92 6.86 12.42
N ASP A 196 23.90 5.51 12.35
CA ASP A 196 24.49 4.67 13.41
C ASP A 196 26.03 4.73 13.46
N MET A 197 26.70 5.28 12.43
CA MET A 197 28.15 5.54 12.40
C MET A 197 28.55 6.86 13.09
N PHE A 198 27.61 7.72 13.43
CA PHE A 198 27.84 9.01 14.11
C PHE A 198 27.34 9.07 15.56
N LEU A 199 26.91 7.94 16.12
CA LEU A 199 26.55 7.76 17.53
C LEU A 199 27.48 6.77 18.21
#